data_14b1612563cf17bfb855d71c1c2ed58b
#
_entry.id   14b1612563cf17bfb855d71c1c2ed58b
#
_cell.length_a   1.000
_cell.length_b   1.000
_cell.length_c   1.000
_cell.angle_alpha   90.00
_cell.angle_beta   90.00
_cell.angle_gamma   90.00
#
_symmetry.space_group_name_H-M   'P 1'
#
loop_
_entity.id
_entity.type
_entity.pdbx_description
1 polymer ?
#
loop_
_entity_poly.entity_id
_entity_poly.type
_entity_poly.pdbx_seq_one_letter_code
_entity_poly.pdbx_strand_id
1 'polypeptide(L)'
;MKKDMKKIVLMLVALMSMTTVSFAEGENAKAANETAAYDMRVNYSKLANALGLSIDQLESVEDVHKTFCIEMMNAANAPKDERKSMVDKAIEKNLKYMRYILNSNQYSKYLQLLNATMNNRGLNN
;
A
#
# COMPACT_ATOMS: atom_id res chain seq x y z
N MET A 1 0.59 7.08 -22.79
CA MET A 1 0.43 7.34 -21.38
C MET A 1 -0.48 6.36 -20.68
N LYS A 2 -1.60 5.99 -21.28
CA LYS A 2 -2.46 4.95 -20.67
C LYS A 2 -1.72 3.62 -20.49
N LYS A 3 -0.82 3.28 -21.42
CA LYS A 3 -0.03 2.05 -21.32
C LYS A 3 0.91 2.07 -20.13
N ASP A 4 1.52 3.22 -19.88
CA ASP A 4 2.46 3.38 -18.77
C ASP A 4 1.75 3.25 -17.43
N MET A 5 0.54 3.77 -17.33
CA MET A 5 -0.26 3.67 -16.12
C MET A 5 -0.64 2.22 -15.80
N LYS A 6 -0.98 1.44 -16.81
CA LYS A 6 -1.26 0.02 -16.62
C LYS A 6 -0.04 -0.74 -16.13
N LYS A 7 1.13 -0.44 -16.69
CA LYS A 7 2.39 -1.05 -16.26
C LYS A 7 2.71 -0.71 -14.81
N ILE A 8 2.49 0.54 -14.44
CA ILE A 8 2.74 1.00 -13.08
C ILE A 8 1.82 0.28 -12.09
N VAL A 9 0.55 0.18 -12.42
CA VAL A 9 -0.42 -0.52 -11.57
C VAL A 9 -0.04 -1.98 -11.38
N LEU A 10 0.34 -2.66 -12.47
CA LEU A 10 0.78 -4.05 -12.40
C LEU A 10 2.04 -4.20 -11.55
N MET A 11 2.97 -3.24 -11.66
CA MET A 11 4.19 -3.27 -10.86
C MET A 11 3.90 -3.19 -9.38
N LEU A 12 3.03 -2.29 -8.96
CA LEU A 12 2.73 -2.15 -7.54
C LEU A 12 2.00 -3.39 -7.00
N VAL A 13 1.07 -3.91 -7.76
CA VAL A 13 0.37 -5.15 -7.39
C VAL A 13 1.39 -6.27 -7.22
N ALA A 14 2.33 -6.38 -8.15
CA ALA A 14 3.38 -7.39 -8.06
C ALA A 14 4.27 -7.18 -6.83
N LEU A 15 4.63 -5.93 -6.55
CA LEU A 15 5.47 -5.60 -5.41
C LEU A 15 4.82 -6.01 -4.09
N MET A 16 3.53 -5.78 -3.97
CA MET A 16 2.80 -6.13 -2.76
C MET A 16 2.51 -7.61 -2.66
N SER A 17 2.32 -8.27 -3.80
CA SER A 17 2.07 -9.71 -3.82
C SER A 17 3.26 -10.51 -3.32
N MET A 18 4.46 -10.03 -3.57
CA MET A 18 5.67 -10.73 -3.16
C MET A 18 5.81 -10.88 -1.65
N THR A 19 5.17 -10.00 -0.89
CA THR A 19 5.27 -10.05 0.56
C THR A 19 4.32 -11.07 1.21
N THR A 20 3.40 -11.62 0.44
CA THR A 20 2.39 -12.53 0.98
C THR A 20 2.73 -14.01 0.80
N VAL A 21 3.74 -14.31 0.01
CA VAL A 21 4.01 -15.69 -0.42
C VAL A 21 4.45 -16.61 0.72
N SER A 22 5.12 -16.06 1.72
CA SER A 22 5.72 -16.86 2.77
C SER A 22 4.75 -17.33 3.86
N PHE A 23 3.49 -16.96 3.78
CA PHE A 23 2.56 -17.20 4.87
C PHE A 23 1.57 -18.33 4.63
N ALA A 24 1.76 -19.09 3.58
CA ALA A 24 0.80 -20.10 3.18
C ALA A 24 0.95 -21.42 3.92
N GLU A 25 1.78 -21.50 4.93
CA GLU A 25 2.08 -22.76 5.60
C GLU A 25 1.53 -22.83 7.01
N GLY A 26 1.00 -23.99 7.38
CA GLY A 26 0.67 -24.32 8.75
C GLY A 26 -0.76 -24.05 9.15
N GLU A 27 -1.03 -24.28 10.41
CA GLU A 27 -2.34 -24.24 11.01
C GLU A 27 -2.98 -22.85 10.99
N ASN A 28 -2.13 -21.82 10.94
CA ASN A 28 -2.58 -20.44 10.99
C ASN A 28 -2.71 -19.81 9.60
N ALA A 29 -2.73 -20.61 8.55
CA ALA A 29 -2.79 -20.12 7.17
C ALA A 29 -3.98 -19.17 6.96
N LYS A 30 -5.13 -19.49 7.55
CA LYS A 30 -6.33 -18.67 7.44
C LYS A 30 -6.17 -17.32 8.14
N ALA A 31 -5.64 -17.33 9.37
CA ALA A 31 -5.38 -16.11 10.11
C ALA A 31 -4.27 -15.29 9.45
N ALA A 32 -3.22 -15.95 8.97
CA ALA A 32 -2.14 -15.30 8.24
C ALA A 32 -2.65 -14.66 6.95
N ASN A 33 -3.58 -15.30 6.25
CA ASN A 33 -4.17 -14.74 5.03
C ASN A 33 -5.02 -13.50 5.32
N GLU A 34 -5.73 -13.48 6.46
CA GLU A 34 -6.49 -12.31 6.86
C GLU A 34 -5.59 -11.12 7.13
N THR A 35 -4.52 -11.33 7.89
CA THR A 35 -3.55 -10.27 8.18
C THR A 35 -2.71 -9.91 6.96
N ALA A 36 -2.42 -10.89 6.11
CA ALA A 36 -1.62 -10.67 4.90
C ALA A 36 -2.27 -9.65 3.95
N ALA A 37 -3.60 -9.59 3.92
CA ALA A 37 -4.30 -8.59 3.11
C ALA A 37 -3.95 -7.17 3.54
N TYR A 38 -3.59 -6.97 4.79
CA TYR A 38 -3.26 -5.67 5.36
C TYR A 38 -1.77 -5.35 5.31
N ASP A 39 -0.94 -6.25 4.78
CA ASP A 39 0.49 -6.05 4.64
C ASP A 39 0.77 -5.12 3.47
N MET A 40 1.18 -3.91 3.77
CA MET A 40 1.41 -2.85 2.76
C MET A 40 2.88 -2.61 2.47
N ARG A 41 3.77 -3.51 2.91
CA ARG A 41 5.21 -3.36 2.64
C ARG A 41 5.48 -3.41 1.14
N VAL A 42 6.41 -2.57 0.71
CA VAL A 42 6.80 -2.47 -0.70
C VAL A 42 8.31 -2.39 -0.84
N ASN A 43 8.79 -2.64 -2.04
CA ASN A 43 10.17 -2.34 -2.38
C ASN A 43 10.26 -0.86 -2.74
N TYR A 44 10.92 -0.06 -1.89
CA TYR A 44 10.96 1.39 -2.07
C TYR A 44 11.73 1.83 -3.31
N SER A 45 12.77 1.10 -3.70
CA SER A 45 13.50 1.39 -4.94
C SER A 45 12.60 1.27 -6.16
N LYS A 46 11.79 0.22 -6.20
CA LYS A 46 10.86 0.00 -7.31
C LYS A 46 9.74 1.04 -7.30
N LEU A 47 9.27 1.40 -6.12
CA LEU A 47 8.26 2.45 -5.99
C LEU A 47 8.81 3.79 -6.47
N ALA A 48 10.03 4.11 -6.08
CA ALA A 48 10.71 5.33 -6.52
C ALA A 48 10.82 5.39 -8.04
N ASN A 49 11.19 4.28 -8.66
CA ASN A 49 11.28 4.20 -10.12
C ASN A 49 9.91 4.36 -10.78
N ALA A 50 8.89 3.72 -10.21
CA ALA A 50 7.55 3.77 -10.77
C ALA A 50 6.98 5.19 -10.75
N LEU A 51 7.25 5.95 -9.69
CA LEU A 51 6.73 7.31 -9.53
C LEU A 51 7.69 8.40 -9.98
N GLY A 52 8.95 8.05 -10.24
CA GLY A 52 9.97 9.04 -10.58
C GLY A 52 10.32 9.94 -9.40
N LEU A 53 10.55 9.35 -8.23
CA LEU A 53 10.84 10.10 -7.03
C LEU A 53 12.29 10.58 -7.00
N SER A 54 12.51 11.79 -6.48
CA SER A 54 13.84 12.25 -6.11
C SER A 54 14.28 11.53 -4.83
N ILE A 55 15.55 11.68 -4.47
CA ILE A 55 16.09 11.08 -3.25
C ILE A 55 15.37 11.63 -2.02
N ASP A 56 15.15 12.95 -2.00
CA ASP A 56 14.46 13.60 -0.88
C ASP A 56 13.00 13.14 -0.77
N GLN A 57 12.34 13.02 -1.92
CA GLN A 57 10.96 12.50 -1.94
C GLN A 57 10.92 11.06 -1.45
N LEU A 58 11.88 10.25 -1.85
CA LEU A 58 11.92 8.85 -1.45
C LEU A 58 12.02 8.72 0.08
N GLU A 59 12.88 9.51 0.72
CA GLU A 59 13.00 9.50 2.16
C GLU A 59 11.67 9.82 2.84
N SER A 60 11.01 10.87 2.37
CA SER A 60 9.72 11.29 2.92
C SER A 60 8.62 10.25 2.67
N VAL A 61 8.58 9.71 1.47
CA VAL A 61 7.61 8.66 1.10
C VAL A 61 7.83 7.43 1.97
N GLU A 62 9.07 7.05 2.17
CA GLU A 62 9.40 5.89 3.00
C GLU A 62 8.90 6.06 4.43
N ASP A 63 9.13 7.23 5.03
CA ASP A 63 8.66 7.52 6.39
C ASP A 63 7.15 7.46 6.50
N VAL A 64 6.45 8.10 5.56
CA VAL A 64 4.99 8.13 5.55
C VAL A 64 4.44 6.72 5.31
N HIS A 65 5.04 5.99 4.40
CA HIS A 65 4.58 4.65 4.07
C HIS A 65 4.80 3.66 5.23
N LYS A 66 5.91 3.78 5.94
CA LYS A 66 6.16 2.93 7.11
C LYS A 66 5.10 3.12 8.19
N THR A 67 4.70 4.37 8.42
CA THR A 67 3.61 4.67 9.35
C THR A 67 2.30 4.05 8.87
N PHE A 68 2.02 4.16 7.59
CA PHE A 68 0.84 3.55 6.98
C PHE A 68 0.85 2.03 7.17
N CYS A 69 1.97 1.38 6.96
CA CYS A 69 2.12 -0.06 7.17
C CYS A 69 1.77 -0.46 8.60
N ILE A 70 2.25 0.30 9.58
CA ILE A 70 1.97 0.04 10.99
C ILE A 70 0.48 0.19 11.27
N GLU A 71 -0.13 1.26 10.77
CA GLU A 71 -1.55 1.53 10.98
C GLU A 71 -2.43 0.46 10.34
N MET A 72 -2.05 -0.01 9.16
CA MET A 72 -2.78 -1.08 8.50
C MET A 72 -2.70 -2.40 9.29
N MET A 73 -1.53 -2.72 9.84
CA MET A 73 -1.39 -3.91 10.66
C MET A 73 -2.16 -3.79 11.98
N ASN A 74 -2.23 -2.59 12.53
CA ASN A 74 -3.08 -2.34 13.71
C ASN A 74 -4.56 -2.61 13.37
N ALA A 75 -4.99 -2.19 12.18
CA ALA A 75 -6.35 -2.48 11.72
C ALA A 75 -6.58 -3.99 11.59
N ALA A 76 -5.58 -4.71 11.07
CA ALA A 76 -5.68 -6.15 10.90
C ALA A 76 -5.92 -6.88 12.23
N ASN A 77 -5.35 -6.34 13.30
CA ASN A 77 -5.44 -6.93 14.65
C ASN A 77 -6.59 -6.39 15.47
N ALA A 78 -7.36 -5.46 14.93
CA ALA A 78 -8.51 -4.86 15.62
C ALA A 78 -9.75 -5.75 15.46
N PRO A 79 -10.78 -5.53 16.29
CA PRO A 79 -12.07 -6.20 16.11
C PRO A 79 -12.63 -5.91 14.71
N LYS A 80 -13.32 -6.87 14.13
CA LYS A 80 -13.80 -6.79 12.75
C LYS A 80 -14.63 -5.55 12.46
N ASP A 81 -15.46 -5.14 13.40
CA ASP A 81 -16.33 -3.97 13.22
C ASP A 81 -15.58 -2.64 13.25
N GLU A 82 -14.33 -2.64 13.72
CA GLU A 82 -13.51 -1.43 13.77
C GLU A 82 -12.51 -1.33 12.62
N ARG A 83 -12.24 -2.43 11.94
CA ARG A 83 -11.19 -2.50 10.92
C ARG A 83 -11.39 -1.50 9.78
N LYS A 84 -12.61 -1.42 9.26
CA LYS A 84 -12.89 -0.53 8.13
C LYS A 84 -12.62 0.93 8.48
N SER A 85 -13.05 1.36 9.65
CA SER A 85 -12.80 2.72 10.12
C SER A 85 -11.32 3.01 10.25
N MET A 86 -10.56 2.06 10.79
CA MET A 86 -9.12 2.21 10.96
C MET A 86 -8.39 2.27 9.62
N VAL A 87 -8.80 1.42 8.68
CA VAL A 87 -8.25 1.43 7.32
C VAL A 87 -8.53 2.77 6.64
N ASP A 88 -9.76 3.24 6.71
CA ASP A 88 -10.15 4.51 6.10
C ASP A 88 -9.31 5.67 6.65
N LYS A 89 -9.11 5.70 7.96
CA LYS A 89 -8.29 6.73 8.60
C LYS A 89 -6.83 6.64 8.19
N ALA A 90 -6.30 5.42 8.09
CA ALA A 90 -4.93 5.21 7.66
C ALA A 90 -4.73 5.70 6.23
N ILE A 91 -5.66 5.39 5.34
CA ILE A 91 -5.61 5.84 3.95
C ILE A 91 -5.69 7.36 3.86
N GLU A 92 -6.63 7.97 4.57
CA GLU A 92 -6.79 9.43 4.58
C GLU A 92 -5.51 10.12 5.01
N LYS A 93 -4.92 9.66 6.10
CA LYS A 93 -3.68 10.21 6.61
C LYS A 93 -2.53 10.04 5.63
N ASN A 94 -2.42 8.85 5.06
CA ASN A 94 -1.39 8.55 4.06
C ASN A 94 -1.50 9.50 2.87
N LEU A 95 -2.69 9.64 2.30
CA LEU A 95 -2.92 10.48 1.14
C LEU A 95 -2.69 11.96 1.45
N LYS A 96 -3.04 12.39 2.66
CA LYS A 96 -2.79 13.77 3.08
C LYS A 96 -1.30 14.11 3.03
N TYR A 97 -0.46 13.24 3.59
CA TYR A 97 0.99 13.47 3.58
C TYR A 97 1.61 13.28 2.20
N MET A 98 1.15 12.30 1.45
CA MET A 98 1.65 12.10 0.09
C MET A 98 1.37 13.29 -0.81
N ARG A 99 0.27 13.99 -0.57
CA ARG A 99 -0.07 15.20 -1.31
C ARG A 99 0.96 16.32 -1.11
N TYR A 100 1.55 16.40 0.07
CA TYR A 100 2.61 17.38 0.34
C TYR A 100 3.94 16.99 -0.29
N ILE A 101 4.20 15.70 -0.36
CA ILE A 101 5.49 15.20 -0.84
C ILE A 101 5.55 15.12 -2.36
N LEU A 102 4.46 14.65 -2.98
CA LEU A 102 4.41 14.33 -4.40
C LEU A 102 3.87 15.49 -5.22
N ASN A 103 4.38 15.64 -6.45
CA ASN A 103 3.75 16.56 -7.38
C ASN A 103 2.44 15.95 -7.90
N SER A 104 1.66 16.74 -8.64
CA SER A 104 0.33 16.30 -9.11
C SER A 104 0.37 15.00 -9.90
N ASN A 105 1.35 14.87 -10.77
CA ASN A 105 1.48 13.69 -11.62
C ASN A 105 1.83 12.45 -10.81
N GLN A 106 2.79 12.60 -9.91
CA GLN A 106 3.21 11.52 -9.00
C GLN A 106 2.07 11.11 -8.07
N TYR A 107 1.36 12.09 -7.53
CA TYR A 107 0.23 11.82 -6.64
C TYR A 107 -0.88 11.04 -7.37
N SER A 108 -1.19 11.45 -8.59
CA SER A 108 -2.19 10.75 -9.40
C SER A 108 -1.81 9.29 -9.63
N LYS A 109 -0.55 9.03 -9.94
CA LYS A 109 -0.04 7.67 -10.11
C LYS A 109 -0.09 6.88 -8.81
N TYR A 110 0.32 7.51 -7.73
CA TYR A 110 0.29 6.88 -6.41
C TYR A 110 -1.14 6.49 -6.02
N LEU A 111 -2.09 7.39 -6.24
CA LEU A 111 -3.49 7.14 -5.92
C LEU A 111 -4.03 5.93 -6.68
N GLN A 112 -3.68 5.81 -7.96
CA GLN A 112 -4.08 4.66 -8.77
C GLN A 112 -3.46 3.37 -8.26
N LEU A 113 -2.20 3.41 -7.88
CA LEU A 113 -1.51 2.24 -7.33
C LEU A 113 -2.16 1.80 -6.02
N LEU A 114 -2.47 2.75 -5.17
CA LEU A 114 -3.11 2.46 -3.89
C LEU A 114 -4.49 1.86 -4.09
N ASN A 115 -5.31 2.44 -4.96
CA ASN A 115 -6.64 1.92 -5.25
C ASN A 115 -6.58 0.50 -5.83
N ALA A 116 -5.65 0.26 -6.74
CA ALA A 116 -5.47 -1.07 -7.32
C ALA A 116 -5.07 -2.08 -6.25
N THR A 117 -4.20 -1.68 -5.34
CA THR A 117 -3.76 -2.54 -4.25
C THR A 117 -4.91 -2.89 -3.33
N MET A 118 -5.69 -1.88 -2.93
CA MET A 118 -6.84 -2.10 -2.04
C MET A 118 -7.88 -3.02 -2.69
N ASN A 119 -8.18 -2.81 -3.97
CA ASN A 119 -9.09 -3.68 -4.71
C ASN A 119 -8.57 -5.11 -4.77
N ASN A 120 -7.29 -5.26 -5.06
CA ASN A 120 -6.66 -6.56 -5.19
C ASN A 120 -6.64 -7.33 -3.87
N ARG A 121 -6.58 -6.62 -2.77
CA ARG A 121 -6.57 -7.20 -1.42
C ARG A 121 -7.96 -7.36 -0.82
N GLY A 122 -9.00 -6.91 -1.52
CA GLY A 122 -10.36 -6.98 -1.03
C GLY A 122 -10.66 -6.02 0.13
N LEU A 123 -9.90 -4.95 0.24
CA LEU A 123 -10.06 -3.98 1.33
C LEU A 123 -10.86 -2.74 0.94
N ASN A 124 -11.32 -2.69 -0.30
CA ASN A 124 -11.94 -1.50 -0.85
C ASN A 124 -13.45 -1.66 -0.93
N ASN A 125 -14.10 -1.91 0.19
CA ASN A 125 -15.55 -2.09 0.25
C ASN A 125 -16.21 -1.04 1.13
#